data_82621330b46b6bc6ae52e77db7cb7ac0
#
_entry.id   82621330b46b6bc6ae52e77db7cb7ac0
#
_cell.length_a   1.000
_cell.length_b   1.000
_cell.length_c   1.000
_cell.angle_alpha   90.00
_cell.angle_beta   90.00
_cell.angle_gamma   90.00
#
_symmetry.space_group_name_H-M   'P 1'
#
loop_
_entity.id
_entity.type
_entity.pdbx_description
1 polymer ?
#
loop_
_entity_poly.entity_id
_entity_poly.type
_entity_poly.pdbx_seq_one_letter_code
_entity_poly.pdbx_strand_id
1 'polypeptide(L)'
;FAEAPAPDAEGGLSAVRLEGQARPLTDEEIQAAYFRAEEAYGWFSLETLPCGEKTQTIDGWLYYPVEYPGMENLADLRAYLRGLFSEELVDALLASGGAHPLYQDVDGALYVLPTSRERDESKGQADIQIKPYGQAGYSVIVEVDLLADGGSTVTGVESYAFPYEFLEDRWVFTDFHLIY
;
A
#
# COMPACT_ATOMS: atom_id res chain seq x y z
N PHE A 1 -29.85 9.49 -68.06
CA PHE A 1 -29.85 10.23 -66.81
C PHE A 1 -29.74 9.26 -65.67
N ALA A 2 -28.57 9.06 -65.21
CA ALA A 2 -28.30 8.31 -64.00
C ALA A 2 -27.59 9.22 -63.02
N GLU A 3 -28.25 9.50 -61.95
CA GLU A 3 -27.79 10.29 -60.82
C GLU A 3 -26.88 9.36 -59.96
N ALA A 4 -25.66 9.81 -59.75
CA ALA A 4 -24.71 9.15 -58.85
C ALA A 4 -25.07 9.43 -57.40
N PRO A 5 -25.07 8.44 -56.50
CA PRO A 5 -25.19 8.72 -55.09
C PRO A 5 -23.90 9.31 -54.53
N ALA A 6 -24.05 10.34 -53.73
CA ALA A 6 -22.97 10.97 -52.99
C ALA A 6 -22.33 9.99 -51.97
N PRO A 7 -21.04 10.07 -51.72
CA PRO A 7 -20.41 9.27 -50.68
C PRO A 7 -20.74 9.85 -49.31
N ASP A 8 -21.46 9.09 -48.53
CA ASP A 8 -21.62 9.37 -47.11
C ASP A 8 -20.27 9.14 -46.40
N ALA A 9 -19.55 10.23 -46.24
CA ALA A 9 -18.39 10.29 -45.42
C ALA A 9 -18.83 10.49 -43.97
N GLU A 10 -19.32 9.45 -43.35
CA GLU A 10 -19.33 9.36 -41.90
C GLU A 10 -18.22 8.42 -41.44
N GLY A 11 -17.00 8.91 -41.54
CA GLY A 11 -15.90 8.44 -40.75
C GLY A 11 -16.11 8.84 -39.28
N GLY A 12 -17.03 8.14 -38.65
CA GLY A 12 -17.11 8.13 -37.19
C GLY A 12 -15.78 7.56 -36.69
N LEU A 13 -14.86 8.43 -36.31
CA LEU A 13 -13.80 8.08 -35.38
C LEU A 13 -14.51 7.62 -34.13
N SER A 14 -14.79 6.31 -34.06
CA SER A 14 -15.02 5.64 -32.79
C SER A 14 -13.89 6.07 -31.90
N ALA A 15 -14.15 6.96 -30.97
CA ALA A 15 -13.28 7.19 -29.84
C ALA A 15 -13.11 5.81 -29.21
N VAL A 16 -12.05 5.12 -29.57
CA VAL A 16 -11.58 3.97 -28.83
C VAL A 16 -11.32 4.53 -27.45
N ARG A 17 -12.26 4.30 -26.58
CA ARG A 17 -12.12 4.57 -25.17
C ARG A 17 -10.92 3.74 -24.74
N LEU A 18 -9.77 4.38 -24.59
CA LEU A 18 -8.59 3.80 -23.99
C LEU A 18 -8.91 3.62 -22.50
N GLU A 19 -9.81 2.67 -22.23
CA GLU A 19 -10.04 2.18 -20.87
C GLU A 19 -8.74 1.53 -20.44
N GLY A 20 -8.10 2.10 -19.42
CA GLY A 20 -6.95 1.50 -18.77
C GLY A 20 -5.58 2.16 -19.01
N GLN A 21 -5.48 3.32 -19.63
CA GLN A 21 -4.23 4.06 -19.61
C GLN A 21 -4.17 4.96 -18.37
N ALA A 22 -3.31 4.56 -17.43
CA ALA A 22 -2.99 5.40 -16.29
C ALA A 22 -2.36 6.71 -16.76
N ARG A 23 -2.81 7.84 -16.20
CA ARG A 23 -2.07 9.08 -16.37
C ARG A 23 -0.69 8.94 -15.70
N PRO A 24 0.35 9.58 -16.23
CA PRO A 24 1.61 9.68 -15.52
C PRO A 24 1.42 10.36 -14.16
N LEU A 25 2.12 9.87 -13.14
CA LEU A 25 2.16 10.45 -11.81
C LEU A 25 3.41 11.34 -11.66
N THR A 26 3.31 12.34 -10.80
CA THR A 26 4.48 13.11 -10.38
C THR A 26 5.27 12.38 -9.31
N ASP A 27 6.53 12.74 -9.12
CA ASP A 27 7.38 12.15 -8.09
C ASP A 27 6.79 12.39 -6.70
N GLU A 28 6.18 13.56 -6.45
CA GLU A 28 5.54 13.89 -5.18
C GLU A 28 4.31 13.00 -4.91
N GLU A 29 3.51 12.68 -5.94
CA GLU A 29 2.37 11.78 -5.81
C GLU A 29 2.83 10.36 -5.45
N ILE A 30 3.92 9.91 -6.07
CA ILE A 30 4.49 8.57 -5.81
C ILE A 30 5.15 8.50 -4.44
N GLN A 31 5.90 9.52 -4.04
CA GLN A 31 6.47 9.60 -2.69
C GLN A 31 5.39 9.62 -1.61
N ALA A 32 4.31 10.38 -1.82
CA ALA A 32 3.17 10.40 -0.90
C ALA A 32 2.49 9.02 -0.81
N ALA A 33 2.40 8.29 -1.92
CA ALA A 33 1.89 6.92 -1.91
C ALA A 33 2.83 5.97 -1.13
N TYR A 34 4.14 6.11 -1.31
CA TYR A 34 5.14 5.33 -0.56
C TYR A 34 5.00 5.53 0.94
N PHE A 35 4.93 6.77 1.42
CA PHE A 35 4.79 7.04 2.86
C PHE A 35 3.48 6.52 3.45
N ARG A 36 2.37 6.60 2.69
CA ARG A 36 1.10 5.99 3.12
C ARG A 36 1.20 4.46 3.16
N ALA A 37 1.90 3.86 2.21
CA ALA A 37 2.14 2.42 2.20
C ALA A 37 3.03 1.97 3.35
N GLU A 38 4.09 2.74 3.66
CA GLU A 38 4.97 2.49 4.80
C GLU A 38 4.19 2.53 6.13
N GLU A 39 3.37 3.56 6.34
CA GLU A 39 2.50 3.67 7.51
C GLU A 39 1.54 2.49 7.62
N ALA A 40 0.79 2.19 6.55
CA ALA A 40 -0.19 1.12 6.55
C ALA A 40 0.43 -0.28 6.72
N TYR A 41 1.57 -0.53 6.10
CA TYR A 41 2.31 -1.78 6.31
C TYR A 41 2.81 -1.88 7.75
N GLY A 42 3.20 -0.74 8.33
CA GLY A 42 3.59 -0.62 9.73
C GLY A 42 2.53 -1.08 10.72
N TRP A 43 1.24 -0.94 10.40
CA TRP A 43 0.14 -1.43 11.26
C TRP A 43 0.14 -2.97 11.43
N PHE A 44 0.86 -3.69 10.59
CA PHE A 44 0.98 -5.15 10.65
C PHE A 44 2.34 -5.65 11.13
N SER A 45 3.38 -4.82 11.07
CA SER A 45 4.74 -5.28 11.31
C SER A 45 5.57 -4.38 12.25
N LEU A 46 5.06 -3.23 12.64
CA LEU A 46 5.75 -2.30 13.54
C LEU A 46 4.90 -1.99 14.77
N GLU A 47 3.76 -1.37 14.57
CA GLU A 47 2.82 -0.99 15.64
C GLU A 47 1.40 -1.03 15.10
N THR A 48 0.55 -1.82 15.74
CA THR A 48 -0.86 -1.96 15.36
C THR A 48 -1.63 -0.65 15.54
N LEU A 49 -2.77 -0.54 14.84
CA LEU A 49 -3.65 0.63 14.93
C LEU A 49 -4.02 0.96 16.40
N PRO A 50 -4.21 2.24 16.73
CA PRO A 50 -4.67 2.66 18.04
C PRO A 50 -5.97 1.96 18.44
N CYS A 51 -6.07 1.60 19.71
CA CYS A 51 -7.22 0.87 20.22
C CYS A 51 -7.71 1.41 21.57
N GLY A 52 -8.98 1.16 21.85
CA GLY A 52 -9.65 1.50 23.10
C GLY A 52 -9.48 0.43 24.17
N GLU A 53 -10.19 0.60 25.30
CA GLU A 53 -10.02 -0.22 26.50
C GLU A 53 -11.04 -1.39 26.62
N LYS A 54 -12.12 -1.38 25.84
CA LYS A 54 -13.18 -2.42 25.95
C LYS A 54 -12.76 -3.70 25.24
N THR A 55 -12.12 -4.59 25.97
CA THR A 55 -11.62 -5.84 25.42
C THR A 55 -12.70 -6.87 25.15
N GLN A 56 -12.44 -7.72 24.16
CA GLN A 56 -13.14 -8.97 23.90
C GLN A 56 -12.14 -10.13 23.91
N THR A 57 -12.51 -11.22 24.56
CA THR A 57 -11.68 -12.43 24.56
C THR A 57 -12.16 -13.36 23.44
N ILE A 58 -11.28 -13.68 22.52
CA ILE A 58 -11.54 -14.61 21.41
C ILE A 58 -10.46 -15.69 21.44
N ASP A 59 -10.88 -16.93 21.57
CA ASP A 59 -9.99 -18.10 21.67
C ASP A 59 -8.86 -17.95 22.72
N GLY A 60 -9.17 -17.25 23.81
CA GLY A 60 -8.22 -17.00 24.90
C GLY A 60 -7.31 -15.78 24.70
N TRP A 61 -7.46 -15.06 23.58
CA TRP A 61 -6.71 -13.84 23.29
C TRP A 61 -7.55 -12.59 23.48
N LEU A 62 -6.92 -11.54 24.04
CA LEU A 62 -7.59 -10.27 24.27
C LEU A 62 -7.46 -9.38 23.05
N TYR A 63 -8.59 -9.10 22.42
CA TYR A 63 -8.72 -8.14 21.34
C TYR A 63 -9.29 -6.82 21.84
N TYR A 64 -8.84 -5.72 21.25
CA TYR A 64 -9.20 -4.36 21.61
C TYR A 64 -9.90 -3.67 20.43
N PRO A 65 -10.93 -2.83 20.68
CA PRO A 65 -11.59 -2.11 19.59
C PRO A 65 -10.64 -1.10 18.96
N VAL A 66 -10.55 -1.11 17.63
CA VAL A 66 -9.74 -0.11 16.92
C VAL A 66 -10.39 1.25 17.04
N GLU A 67 -9.60 2.25 17.40
CA GLU A 67 -9.99 3.67 17.46
C GLU A 67 -9.17 4.48 16.46
N TYR A 68 -9.53 4.36 15.19
CA TYR A 68 -8.88 5.07 14.08
C TYR A 68 -9.95 5.57 13.11
N PRO A 69 -9.95 6.86 12.75
CA PRO A 69 -10.97 7.44 11.87
C PRO A 69 -11.07 6.69 10.52
N GLY A 70 -12.27 6.29 10.14
CA GLY A 70 -12.53 5.60 8.89
C GLY A 70 -12.24 4.09 8.89
N MET A 71 -11.86 3.50 10.04
CA MET A 71 -11.59 2.08 10.22
C MET A 71 -12.59 1.46 11.20
N GLU A 72 -13.85 1.34 10.77
CA GLU A 72 -14.92 0.84 11.62
C GLU A 72 -15.00 -0.69 11.64
N ASN A 73 -14.62 -1.33 10.53
CA ASN A 73 -14.69 -2.78 10.35
C ASN A 73 -13.55 -3.28 9.45
N LEU A 74 -13.42 -4.60 9.32
CA LEU A 74 -12.39 -5.22 8.50
C LEU A 74 -12.51 -4.86 7.00
N ALA A 75 -13.73 -4.63 6.52
CA ALA A 75 -13.96 -4.22 5.14
C ALA A 75 -13.38 -2.83 4.86
N ASP A 76 -13.47 -1.90 5.82
CA ASP A 76 -12.85 -0.57 5.71
C ASP A 76 -11.33 -0.66 5.66
N LEU A 77 -10.74 -1.48 6.53
CA LEU A 77 -9.30 -1.73 6.54
C LEU A 77 -8.84 -2.34 5.20
N ARG A 78 -9.54 -3.36 4.72
CA ARG A 78 -9.26 -3.97 3.40
C ARG A 78 -9.35 -2.95 2.27
N ALA A 79 -10.41 -2.13 2.25
CA ALA A 79 -10.60 -1.11 1.22
C ALA A 79 -9.46 -0.08 1.21
N TYR A 80 -9.01 0.35 2.38
CA TYR A 80 -7.86 1.25 2.51
C TYR A 80 -6.57 0.61 1.97
N LEU A 81 -6.27 -0.62 2.38
CA LEU A 81 -5.09 -1.37 1.94
C LEU A 81 -5.09 -1.61 0.42
N ARG A 82 -6.25 -1.90 -0.17
CA ARG A 82 -6.42 -2.08 -1.62
C ARG A 82 -6.12 -0.80 -2.42
N GLY A 83 -6.26 0.35 -1.81
CA GLY A 83 -5.83 1.61 -2.40
C GLY A 83 -4.31 1.80 -2.45
N LEU A 84 -3.54 0.96 -1.77
CA LEU A 84 -2.09 1.06 -1.65
C LEU A 84 -1.35 -0.16 -2.20
N PHE A 85 -1.91 -1.36 -2.06
CA PHE A 85 -1.26 -2.63 -2.34
C PHE A 85 -2.05 -3.50 -3.30
N SER A 86 -1.36 -4.41 -3.98
CA SER A 86 -2.00 -5.48 -4.76
C SER A 86 -2.85 -6.40 -3.87
N GLU A 87 -3.83 -7.10 -4.46
CA GLU A 87 -4.68 -8.04 -3.72
C GLU A 87 -3.87 -9.09 -2.96
N GLU A 88 -2.78 -9.58 -3.56
CA GLU A 88 -1.90 -10.57 -2.93
C GLU A 88 -1.25 -10.05 -1.65
N LEU A 89 -0.76 -8.79 -1.67
CA LEU A 89 -0.19 -8.15 -0.49
C LEU A 89 -1.27 -7.88 0.58
N VAL A 90 -2.45 -7.43 0.16
CA VAL A 90 -3.58 -7.21 1.09
C VAL A 90 -3.97 -8.50 1.79
N ASP A 91 -4.11 -9.59 1.04
CA ASP A 91 -4.45 -10.89 1.61
C ASP A 91 -3.36 -11.40 2.56
N ALA A 92 -2.10 -11.23 2.20
CA ALA A 92 -0.97 -11.59 3.06
C ALA A 92 -0.94 -10.77 4.36
N LEU A 93 -1.18 -9.46 4.30
CA LEU A 93 -1.25 -8.59 5.47
C LEU A 93 -2.40 -8.98 6.40
N LEU A 94 -3.60 -9.17 5.85
CA LEU A 94 -4.78 -9.56 6.64
C LEU A 94 -4.69 -10.98 7.21
N ALA A 95 -3.89 -11.85 6.62
CA ALA A 95 -3.57 -13.18 7.15
C ALA A 95 -2.47 -13.17 8.21
N SER A 96 -1.88 -12.02 8.51
CA SER A 96 -0.86 -11.88 9.55
C SER A 96 -1.40 -12.33 10.91
N GLY A 97 -0.58 -13.07 11.65
CA GLY A 97 -0.98 -13.67 12.92
C GLY A 97 -1.51 -15.11 12.81
N GLY A 98 -1.72 -15.63 11.61
CA GLY A 98 -2.14 -17.01 11.36
C GLY A 98 -3.49 -17.33 11.99
N ALA A 99 -3.54 -18.29 12.94
CA ALA A 99 -4.75 -18.68 13.63
C ALA A 99 -5.37 -17.56 14.51
N HIS A 100 -4.56 -16.56 14.86
CA HIS A 100 -4.97 -15.38 15.63
C HIS A 100 -4.64 -14.12 14.84
N PRO A 101 -5.49 -13.73 13.87
CA PRO A 101 -5.22 -12.58 13.00
C PRO A 101 -5.08 -11.31 13.84
N LEU A 102 -4.19 -10.41 13.43
CA LEU A 102 -4.01 -9.14 14.13
C LEU A 102 -5.28 -8.29 14.14
N TYR A 103 -6.04 -8.34 13.04
CA TYR A 103 -7.29 -7.60 12.90
C TYR A 103 -8.44 -8.54 12.55
N GLN A 104 -9.57 -8.37 13.20
CA GLN A 104 -10.80 -9.09 12.88
C GLN A 104 -12.04 -8.31 13.32
N ASP A 105 -13.17 -8.62 12.71
CA ASP A 105 -14.45 -8.09 13.15
C ASP A 105 -14.99 -8.86 14.36
N VAL A 106 -15.48 -8.11 15.34
CA VAL A 106 -16.22 -8.62 16.47
C VAL A 106 -17.51 -7.83 16.57
N ASP A 107 -18.65 -8.49 16.42
CA ASP A 107 -19.97 -7.85 16.41
C ASP A 107 -20.07 -6.68 15.41
N GLY A 108 -19.41 -6.80 14.26
CA GLY A 108 -19.41 -5.81 13.19
C GLY A 108 -18.45 -4.61 13.38
N ALA A 109 -17.64 -4.61 14.44
CA ALA A 109 -16.63 -3.61 14.70
C ALA A 109 -15.22 -4.18 14.56
N LEU A 110 -14.28 -3.36 14.11
CA LEU A 110 -12.87 -3.77 13.96
C LEU A 110 -12.18 -3.87 15.31
N TYR A 111 -11.59 -4.99 15.56
CA TYR A 111 -10.77 -5.28 16.73
C TYR A 111 -9.35 -5.65 16.33
N VAL A 112 -8.41 -5.35 17.20
CA VAL A 112 -6.98 -5.62 17.01
C VAL A 112 -6.41 -6.42 18.17
N LEU A 113 -5.49 -7.32 17.85
CA LEU A 113 -4.59 -7.94 18.83
C LEU A 113 -3.32 -7.08 18.90
N PRO A 114 -3.18 -6.20 19.91
CA PRO A 114 -2.11 -5.19 19.92
C PRO A 114 -0.74 -5.83 19.94
N THR A 115 0.13 -5.33 19.09
CA THR A 115 1.56 -5.70 19.08
C THR A 115 2.38 -4.50 18.64
N SER A 116 3.62 -4.45 19.11
CA SER A 116 4.59 -3.45 18.67
C SER A 116 5.99 -4.04 18.72
N ARG A 117 6.87 -3.51 17.89
CA ARG A 117 8.30 -3.72 17.96
C ARG A 117 9.04 -2.42 17.77
N GLU A 118 10.26 -2.37 18.23
CA GLU A 118 11.13 -1.23 17.98
C GLU A 118 11.55 -1.17 16.52
N ARG A 119 11.81 0.04 16.04
CA ARG A 119 12.42 0.26 14.73
C ARG A 119 13.87 -0.23 14.76
N ASP A 120 14.36 -0.63 13.60
CA ASP A 120 15.78 -0.97 13.45
C ASP A 120 16.64 0.30 13.49
N GLU A 121 17.25 0.57 14.62
CA GLU A 121 18.10 1.74 14.86
C GLU A 121 19.40 1.73 14.05
N SER A 122 19.74 0.61 13.42
CA SER A 122 20.89 0.53 12.49
C SER A 122 20.58 1.18 11.13
N LYS A 123 19.34 1.53 10.88
CA LYS A 123 18.88 2.22 9.66
C LYS A 123 18.82 3.73 9.92
N GLY A 124 19.60 4.48 9.15
CA GLY A 124 19.69 5.92 9.23
C GLY A 124 18.73 6.64 8.28
N GLN A 125 19.22 7.70 7.66
CA GLN A 125 18.44 8.48 6.72
C GLN A 125 18.16 7.69 5.45
N ALA A 126 16.93 7.81 4.96
CA ALA A 126 16.51 7.26 3.68
C ALA A 126 16.47 8.36 2.60
N ASP A 127 16.94 8.04 1.41
CA ASP A 127 16.77 8.82 0.19
C ASP A 127 15.89 8.04 -0.79
N ILE A 128 14.92 8.75 -1.41
CA ILE A 128 13.93 8.12 -2.30
C ILE A 128 14.16 8.62 -3.72
N GLN A 129 14.35 7.67 -4.63
CA GLN A 129 14.46 7.93 -6.06
C GLN A 129 13.33 7.21 -6.79
N ILE A 130 12.75 7.83 -7.79
CA ILE A 130 11.68 7.25 -8.59
C ILE A 130 12.19 7.07 -10.01
N LYS A 131 12.05 5.85 -10.53
CA LYS A 131 12.47 5.51 -11.90
C LYS A 131 11.32 4.83 -12.64
N PRO A 132 11.21 5.03 -13.97
CA PRO A 132 10.28 4.25 -14.78
C PRO A 132 10.52 2.75 -14.62
N TYR A 133 9.44 1.98 -14.55
CA TYR A 133 9.46 0.52 -14.45
C TYR A 133 8.44 -0.09 -15.42
N GLY A 134 8.88 -0.97 -16.29
CA GLY A 134 8.00 -1.56 -17.30
C GLY A 134 7.43 -0.51 -18.29
N GLN A 135 6.24 -0.79 -18.83
CA GLN A 135 5.56 0.09 -19.79
C GLN A 135 4.68 1.17 -19.14
N ALA A 136 4.22 0.94 -17.91
CA ALA A 136 3.26 1.81 -17.24
C ALA A 136 3.40 1.73 -15.71
N GLY A 137 4.62 1.72 -15.20
CA GLY A 137 4.90 1.62 -13.77
C GLY A 137 6.10 2.44 -13.37
N TYR A 138 6.35 2.41 -12.07
CA TYR A 138 7.50 3.05 -11.44
C TYR A 138 8.18 2.07 -10.49
N SER A 139 9.47 2.27 -10.27
CA SER A 139 10.21 1.67 -9.17
C SER A 139 10.54 2.77 -8.17
N VAL A 140 10.05 2.63 -6.96
CA VAL A 140 10.42 3.47 -5.84
C VAL A 140 11.66 2.87 -5.21
N ILE A 141 12.81 3.52 -5.40
CA ILE A 141 14.10 3.07 -4.90
C ILE A 141 14.39 3.82 -3.62
N VAL A 142 14.59 3.10 -2.53
CA VAL A 142 14.89 3.68 -1.22
C VAL A 142 16.30 3.25 -0.84
N GLU A 143 17.19 4.24 -0.74
CA GLU A 143 18.55 4.06 -0.27
C GLU A 143 18.63 4.49 1.19
N VAL A 144 19.06 3.58 2.06
CA VAL A 144 19.09 3.80 3.52
C VAL A 144 20.51 3.70 4.02
N ASP A 145 20.94 4.71 4.75
CA ASP A 145 22.22 4.69 5.44
C ASP A 145 22.25 3.60 6.51
N LEU A 146 23.31 2.81 6.52
CA LEU A 146 23.60 1.88 7.60
C LEU A 146 24.46 2.56 8.66
N LEU A 147 24.00 2.52 9.90
CA LEU A 147 24.66 3.15 11.02
C LEU A 147 25.45 2.11 11.84
N ALA A 148 26.64 2.52 12.31
CA ALA A 148 27.36 1.74 13.30
C ALA A 148 26.63 1.74 14.65
N ASP A 149 26.96 0.77 15.49
CA ASP A 149 26.48 0.69 16.87
C ASP A 149 26.69 2.03 17.58
N GLY A 150 25.58 2.63 18.08
CA GLY A 150 25.56 3.96 18.72
C GLY A 150 25.16 5.12 17.80
N GLY A 151 24.84 4.88 16.51
CA GLY A 151 23.87 5.68 15.80
C GLY A 151 24.31 6.93 15.03
N SER A 152 25.59 7.27 14.91
CA SER A 152 25.96 8.51 14.19
C SER A 152 26.94 8.35 13.02
N THR A 153 27.53 7.18 12.84
CA THR A 153 28.52 6.95 11.78
C THR A 153 27.93 6.06 10.69
N VAL A 154 27.84 6.59 9.47
CA VAL A 154 27.42 5.81 8.30
C VAL A 154 28.53 4.84 7.91
N THR A 155 28.20 3.56 7.87
CA THR A 155 29.12 2.46 7.52
C THR A 155 28.86 1.85 6.15
N GLY A 156 27.70 2.15 5.56
CA GLY A 156 27.30 1.65 4.26
C GLY A 156 25.92 2.18 3.87
N VAL A 157 25.42 1.71 2.74
CA VAL A 157 24.07 2.02 2.23
C VAL A 157 23.42 0.72 1.77
N GLU A 158 22.17 0.52 2.13
CA GLU A 158 21.30 -0.52 1.55
C GLU A 158 20.31 0.10 0.59
N SER A 159 19.99 -0.60 -0.48
CA SER A 159 19.05 -0.15 -1.50
C SER A 159 17.92 -1.16 -1.64
N TYR A 160 16.70 -0.65 -1.65
CA TYR A 160 15.46 -1.40 -1.82
C TYR A 160 14.70 -0.84 -3.01
N ALA A 161 13.99 -1.69 -3.74
CA ALA A 161 13.20 -1.28 -4.89
C ALA A 161 11.77 -1.82 -4.74
N PHE A 162 10.80 -0.94 -4.76
CA PHE A 162 9.38 -1.29 -4.64
C PHE A 162 8.65 -0.96 -5.93
N PRO A 163 8.16 -1.99 -6.67
CA PRO A 163 7.36 -1.78 -7.87
C PRO A 163 6.03 -1.11 -7.55
N TYR A 164 5.71 -0.02 -8.25
CA TYR A 164 4.46 0.71 -8.15
C TYR A 164 3.78 0.72 -9.51
N GLU A 165 2.70 -0.04 -9.64
CA GLU A 165 2.12 -0.42 -10.92
C GLU A 165 0.63 -0.07 -10.99
N PHE A 166 0.14 0.19 -12.20
CA PHE A 166 -1.27 0.42 -12.45
C PHE A 166 -1.95 -0.90 -12.79
N LEU A 167 -2.72 -1.43 -11.84
CA LEU A 167 -3.44 -2.69 -11.95
C LEU A 167 -4.92 -2.47 -11.59
N GLU A 168 -5.82 -3.04 -12.37
CA GLU A 168 -7.27 -2.98 -12.09
C GLU A 168 -7.77 -1.56 -11.78
N ASP A 169 -7.38 -0.60 -12.64
CA ASP A 169 -7.75 0.82 -12.56
C ASP A 169 -7.24 1.57 -11.32
N ARG A 170 -6.22 1.07 -10.65
CA ARG A 170 -5.59 1.73 -9.50
C ARG A 170 -4.07 1.57 -9.49
N TRP A 171 -3.39 2.54 -8.90
CA TRP A 171 -1.97 2.48 -8.62
C TRP A 171 -1.71 1.77 -7.30
N VAL A 172 -0.89 0.71 -7.32
CA VAL A 172 -0.60 -0.12 -6.15
C VAL A 172 0.86 -0.57 -6.13
N PHE A 173 1.39 -0.79 -4.93
CA PHE A 173 2.63 -1.53 -4.75
C PHE A 173 2.35 -3.02 -4.91
N THR A 174 3.13 -3.68 -5.75
CA THR A 174 3.02 -5.12 -6.01
C THR A 174 4.02 -5.94 -5.20
N ASP A 175 5.02 -5.28 -4.64
CA ASP A 175 5.92 -5.79 -3.61
C ASP A 175 6.23 -4.68 -2.63
N PHE A 176 6.22 -4.99 -1.34
CA PHE A 176 6.48 -4.02 -0.27
C PHE A 176 6.86 -4.71 1.04
N HIS A 177 7.74 -4.07 1.79
CA HIS A 177 8.06 -4.41 3.18
C HIS A 177 8.61 -3.19 3.91
N LEU A 178 8.61 -3.22 5.25
CA LEU A 178 9.26 -2.17 6.02
C LEU A 178 10.78 -2.35 6.00
N ILE A 179 11.46 -1.22 5.90
CA ILE A 179 12.91 -1.13 5.93
C ILE A 179 13.44 -1.03 7.37
N TYR A 180 12.62 -0.49 8.27
CA TYR A 180 12.97 -0.20 9.67
C TYR A 180 12.49 -1.25 10.66
#